data_c3f4b68dfb998d548f3dcbbc847fb29a
#
_entry.id   c3f4b68dfb998d548f3dcbbc847fb29a
#
_cell.length_a   1.000
_cell.length_b   1.000
_cell.length_c   1.000
_cell.angle_alpha   90.00
_cell.angle_beta   90.00
_cell.angle_gamma   90.00
#
_symmetry.space_group_name_H-M   'P 1'
#
loop_
_entity.id
_entity.type
_entity.pdbx_description
1 polymer ?
#
loop_
_entity_poly.entity_id
_entity_poly.type
_entity_poly.pdbx_seq_one_letter_code
_entity_poly.pdbx_strand_id
1 'polypeptide(L)' 'MTERSVTISPPTRDEGRQVWVDGALLGAVRSLSGLTHLLQGAGWEGLDEVDVADLPIIEWYGGGPEVWARSD' A
#
# COMPACT_ATOMS: atom_id res chain seq x y z
N MET A 1 18.83 -5.91 -13.21
CA MET A 1 18.12 -4.73 -12.71
C MET A 1 16.81 -5.17 -12.08
N THR A 2 16.56 -4.73 -10.87
CA THR A 2 15.40 -5.18 -10.12
C THR A 2 14.28 -4.15 -10.25
N GLU A 3 13.14 -4.59 -10.71
CA GLU A 3 11.96 -3.73 -10.72
C GLU A 3 11.38 -3.67 -9.32
N ARG A 4 11.05 -2.47 -8.88
CA ARG A 4 10.39 -2.30 -7.60
C ARG A 4 8.93 -2.69 -7.73
N SER A 5 8.43 -3.41 -6.75
CA SER A 5 7.04 -3.81 -6.72
C SER A 5 6.47 -3.59 -5.33
N VAL A 6 5.21 -3.19 -5.29
CA VAL A 6 4.49 -3.02 -4.03
C VAL A 6 3.24 -3.89 -4.10
N THR A 7 3.04 -4.70 -3.07
CA THR A 7 1.89 -5.57 -2.97
C THR A 7 1.07 -5.17 -1.75
N ILE A 8 -0.22 -4.93 -1.96
CA ILE A 8 -1.14 -4.56 -0.90
C ILE A 8 -2.09 -5.72 -0.67
N SER A 9 -2.08 -6.28 0.52
CA SER A 9 -2.93 -7.43 0.85
C SER A 9 -4.41 -7.04 0.88
N PRO A 10 -5.32 -8.03 0.85
CA PRO A 10 -6.73 -7.74 1.07
C PRO A 10 -6.94 -7.08 2.44
N PRO A 11 -7.95 -6.23 2.58
CA PRO A 11 -8.22 -5.58 3.85
C PRO A 11 -8.68 -6.59 4.91
N THR A 12 -8.31 -6.31 6.16
CA THR A 12 -8.75 -7.10 7.31
C THR A 12 -9.68 -6.25 8.16
N ARG A 13 -10.33 -6.88 9.14
CA ARG A 13 -11.25 -6.16 10.03
C ARG A 13 -10.52 -5.19 10.97
N ASP A 14 -9.39 -5.63 11.50
CA ASP A 14 -8.75 -4.94 12.62
C ASP A 14 -7.39 -4.36 12.28
N GLU A 15 -6.72 -4.92 11.28
CA GLU A 15 -5.31 -4.59 11.03
C GLU A 15 -5.08 -3.79 9.76
N GLY A 16 -6.14 -3.47 9.04
CA GLY A 16 -6.01 -2.76 7.78
C GLY A 16 -5.45 -3.66 6.69
N ARG A 17 -4.51 -3.15 5.92
CA ARG A 17 -3.91 -3.89 4.79
C ARG A 17 -2.41 -3.95 4.99
N GLN A 18 -1.82 -5.11 4.74
CA GLN A 18 -0.38 -5.28 4.82
C GLN A 18 0.28 -4.78 3.54
N VAL A 19 1.45 -4.19 3.69
CA VAL A 19 2.20 -3.60 2.59
C VAL A 19 3.54 -4.33 2.44
N TRP A 20 3.76 -4.89 1.27
CA TRP A 20 4.98 -5.59 0.92
C TRP A 20 5.70 -4.83 -0.19
N VAL A 21 6.97 -4.56 0.00
CA VAL A 21 7.80 -3.91 -1.02
C VAL A 21 8.95 -4.84 -1.37
N ASP A 22 9.04 -5.20 -2.65
CA ASP A 22 10.07 -6.11 -3.16
C ASP A 22 10.13 -7.42 -2.38
N GLY A 23 8.96 -7.90 -1.94
CA GLY A 23 8.86 -9.15 -1.20
C GLY A 23 9.09 -9.04 0.30
N ALA A 24 9.36 -7.86 0.82
CA ALA A 24 9.57 -7.63 2.24
C ALA A 24 8.39 -6.90 2.86
N LEU A 25 7.89 -7.42 3.97
CA LEU A 25 6.78 -6.79 4.68
C LEU A 25 7.27 -5.51 5.36
N LEU A 26 6.69 -4.36 4.99
CA LEU A 26 7.01 -3.09 5.61
C LEU A 26 6.13 -2.80 6.82
N GLY A 27 4.88 -3.19 6.77
CA GLY A 27 3.95 -2.91 7.84
C GLY A 27 2.51 -2.99 7.38
N ALA A 28 1.60 -2.52 8.22
CA ALA A 28 0.19 -2.48 7.90
C ALA A 28 -0.31 -1.05 7.96
N VAL A 29 -1.24 -0.71 7.06
CA VAL A 29 -1.79 0.65 6.98
C VAL A 29 -3.31 0.57 6.92
N ARG A 30 -3.96 1.65 7.34
CA ARG A 30 -5.41 1.71 7.41
C ARG A 30 -6.01 2.82 6.56
N SER A 31 -5.19 3.47 5.76
CA SER A 31 -5.63 4.55 4.90
C SER A 31 -4.62 4.76 3.79
N LEU A 32 -5.07 5.45 2.74
CA LEU A 32 -4.17 5.84 1.66
C LEU A 32 -3.09 6.78 2.17
N SER A 33 -3.44 7.66 3.08
CA SER A 33 -2.46 8.55 3.72
C SER A 33 -1.40 7.75 4.48
N GLY A 34 -1.82 6.73 5.22
CA GLY A 34 -0.89 5.84 5.92
C GLY A 34 0.05 5.11 4.97
N LEU A 35 -0.50 4.60 3.86
CA LEU A 35 0.32 3.96 2.84
C LEU A 35 1.35 4.92 2.26
N THR A 36 0.92 6.15 1.96
CA THR A 36 1.81 7.16 1.40
C THR A 36 2.96 7.46 2.37
N HIS A 37 2.66 7.63 3.65
CA HIS A 37 3.69 7.87 4.65
C HIS A 37 4.65 6.68 4.80
N LEU A 38 4.13 5.47 4.74
CA LEU A 38 4.96 4.27 4.83
C LEU A 38 5.93 4.18 3.65
N LEU A 39 5.46 4.46 2.45
CA LEU A 39 6.31 4.46 1.27
C LEU A 39 7.35 5.56 1.30
N GLN A 40 6.98 6.76 1.77
CA GLN A 40 7.94 7.85 1.93
C GLN A 40 9.04 7.46 2.91
N GLY A 41 8.69 6.79 4.00
CA GLY A 41 9.67 6.29 4.96
C GLY A 41 10.57 5.21 4.40
N ALA A 42 10.12 4.53 3.33
CA ALA A 42 10.92 3.50 2.65
C ALA A 42 11.77 4.07 1.52
N GLY A 43 11.81 5.38 1.36
CA GLY A 43 12.64 6.02 0.35
C GLY A 43 11.91 6.45 -0.92
N TRP A 44 10.60 6.35 -0.93
CA TRP A 44 9.79 6.74 -2.10
C TRP A 44 9.40 8.22 -1.97
N GLU A 45 10.34 9.09 -2.24
CA GLU A 45 10.13 10.53 -2.09
C GLU A 45 9.29 11.11 -3.23
N GLY A 46 8.65 12.23 -2.97
CA GLY A 46 7.92 12.98 -3.98
C GLY A 46 6.54 12.43 -4.30
N LEU A 47 6.06 11.45 -3.52
CA LEU A 47 4.74 10.88 -3.73
C LEU A 47 3.71 11.51 -2.81
N ASP A 48 2.53 11.77 -3.34
CA ASP A 48 1.38 12.11 -2.51
C ASP A 48 0.32 11.02 -2.69
N GLU A 49 -0.84 11.19 -2.06
CA GLU A 49 -1.88 10.17 -2.08
C GLU A 49 -2.44 9.91 -3.48
N VAL A 50 -2.53 10.94 -4.30
CA VAL A 50 -3.01 10.80 -5.67
C VAL A 50 -2.03 9.98 -6.50
N ASP A 51 -0.74 10.26 -6.35
CA ASP A 51 0.30 9.51 -7.06
C ASP A 51 0.30 8.05 -6.64
N VAL A 52 0.18 7.78 -5.35
CA VAL A 52 0.17 6.41 -4.83
C VAL A 52 -1.02 5.63 -5.36
N ALA A 53 -2.19 6.25 -5.41
CA ALA A 53 -3.39 5.57 -5.90
C ALA A 53 -3.28 5.16 -7.38
N ASP A 54 -2.48 5.88 -8.15
CA ASP A 54 -2.32 5.63 -9.58
C ASP A 54 -1.03 4.90 -9.95
N LEU A 55 -0.18 4.56 -8.99
CA LEU A 55 1.09 3.89 -9.28
C LEU A 55 0.85 2.52 -9.92
N PRO A 56 1.36 2.29 -11.14
CA PRO A 56 1.14 1.01 -11.81
C PRO A 56 1.93 -0.15 -11.19
N ILE A 57 2.96 0.15 -10.41
CA ILE A 57 3.76 -0.90 -9.75
C ILE A 57 3.10 -1.45 -8.50
N ILE A 58 2.01 -0.83 -8.05
CA ILE A 58 1.29 -1.31 -6.87
C ILE A 58 0.22 -2.31 -7.31
N GLU A 59 0.29 -3.50 -6.74
CA GLU A 59 -0.71 -4.52 -6.95
C GLU A 59 -1.67 -4.53 -5.77
N TRP A 60 -2.93 -4.28 -6.05
CA TRP A 60 -3.98 -4.22 -5.04
C TRP A 60 -4.78 -5.51 -5.05
N TYR A 61 -4.79 -6.22 -3.93
CA TYR A 61 -5.54 -7.47 -3.79
C TYR A 61 -6.73 -7.26 -2.87
N GLY A 62 -7.89 -7.72 -3.28
CA GLY A 62 -9.10 -7.63 -2.46
C GLY A 62 -9.76 -6.26 -2.44
N GLY A 63 -9.45 -5.40 -3.40
CA GLY A 63 -10.03 -4.06 -3.48
C GLY A 63 -8.99 -3.02 -3.82
N GLY A 64 -9.41 -1.91 -4.37
CA GLY A 64 -8.54 -0.83 -4.82
C GLY A 64 -8.10 0.11 -3.69
N PRO A 65 -7.56 1.29 -4.07
CA PRO A 65 -7.00 2.21 -3.09
C PRO A 65 -8.03 2.89 -2.17
N GLU A 66 -9.29 2.68 -2.40
CA GLU A 66 -10.37 3.23 -1.56
C GLU A 66 -10.86 2.26 -0.48
N VAL A 67 -10.39 1.01 -0.51
CA VAL A 67 -10.86 -0.03 0.42
C VAL A 67 -9.82 -0.28 1.49
N TRP A 68 -10.12 0.03 2.74
CA TRP A 68 -9.15 -0.06 3.84
C TRP A 68 -9.63 -0.92 5.00
N ALA A 69 -10.91 -1.21 5.06
CA ALA A 69 -11.44 -2.07 6.10
C ALA A 69 -12.41 -3.06 5.46
N ARG A 70 -12.37 -4.28 5.96
CA ARG A 70 -13.31 -5.29 5.50
C ARG A 70 -14.68 -4.99 6.10
N SER A 71 -15.65 -4.88 5.22
CA SER A 71 -17.04 -4.65 5.62
C SER A 71 -17.78 -5.99 5.59
N ASP A 72 -18.41 -6.33 6.66
CA ASP A 72 -19.23 -7.53 6.72
C ASP A 72 -20.68 -7.24 6.42
#